data_a1a580897177de4e5269938d1496be33
#
_entry.id   a1a580897177de4e5269938d1496be33
#
_cell.length_a   1.000
_cell.length_b   1.000
_cell.length_c   1.000
_cell.angle_alpha   90.00
_cell.angle_beta   90.00
_cell.angle_gamma   90.00
#
_symmetry.space_group_name_H-M   'P 1'
#
loop_
_entity.id
_entity.type
_entity.pdbx_description
1 polymer ?
#
loop_
_entity_poly.entity_id
_entity_poly.type
_entity_poly.pdbx_seq_one_letter_code
_entity_poly.pdbx_strand_id
1 'polypeptide(L)'
;SPVIFAGGTFNGHPLTMVAGITILKHLKENQEEIYPYLHEQGNRIANEINEFCSSNNIAAQMMNAGSMMHLIFSGDTIDSARDIGRSKIEKEFYLHLLGHNVIVPGIHLAFISFAHKPDIVDKVIDAFKKSFEDLREDGYL
;
A
#
# COMPACT_ATOMS: atom_id res chain seq x y z
N SER A 1 -15.03 22.77 24.52
CA SER A 1 -14.21 21.75 23.85
C SER A 1 -15.02 21.15 22.71
N PRO A 2 -14.47 21.02 21.50
CA PRO A 2 -15.19 20.34 20.43
C PRO A 2 -15.45 18.89 20.85
N VAL A 3 -16.70 18.47 20.78
CA VAL A 3 -17.06 17.07 21.01
C VAL A 3 -16.65 16.27 19.76
N ILE A 4 -15.67 15.38 19.91
CA ILE A 4 -15.33 14.44 18.84
C ILE A 4 -16.43 13.38 18.79
N PHE A 5 -17.14 13.32 17.67
CA PHE A 5 -18.13 12.27 17.45
C PHE A 5 -17.41 10.91 17.32
N ALA A 6 -17.66 10.01 18.26
CA ALA A 6 -17.20 8.63 18.22
C ALA A 6 -18.39 7.73 17.83
N GLY A 7 -18.60 7.55 16.53
CA GLY A 7 -19.67 6.71 15.98
C GLY A 7 -19.12 5.43 15.37
N GLY A 8 -19.91 4.37 15.40
CA GLY A 8 -19.61 3.08 14.79
C GLY A 8 -20.43 1.95 15.44
N THR A 9 -20.98 1.06 14.62
CA THR A 9 -21.87 -0.03 15.04
C THR A 9 -21.24 -0.93 16.12
N PHE A 10 -19.92 -1.10 16.08
CA PHE A 10 -19.18 -1.97 17.02
C PHE A 10 -18.42 -1.18 18.09
N ASN A 11 -18.62 0.13 18.22
CA ASN A 11 -18.00 0.90 19.29
C ASN A 11 -18.50 0.44 20.66
N GLY A 12 -17.57 0.13 21.54
CA GLY A 12 -17.89 -0.38 22.89
C GLY A 12 -18.39 -1.83 22.94
N HIS A 13 -18.46 -2.53 21.79
CA HIS A 13 -18.83 -3.94 21.80
C HIS A 13 -17.76 -4.78 22.53
N PRO A 14 -18.11 -5.61 23.53
CA PRO A 14 -17.14 -6.28 24.39
C PRO A 14 -16.10 -7.11 23.62
N LEU A 15 -16.51 -7.89 22.63
CA LEU A 15 -15.60 -8.71 21.82
C LEU A 15 -14.60 -7.85 21.05
N THR A 16 -15.06 -6.75 20.44
CA THR A 16 -14.21 -5.80 19.73
C THR A 16 -13.20 -5.14 20.66
N MET A 17 -13.63 -4.80 21.88
CA MET A 17 -12.75 -4.20 22.89
C MET A 17 -11.67 -5.18 23.36
N VAL A 18 -12.02 -6.44 23.58
CA VAL A 18 -11.06 -7.49 23.97
C VAL A 18 -10.06 -7.74 22.84
N ALA A 19 -10.52 -7.87 21.59
CA ALA A 19 -9.64 -8.02 20.43
C ALA A 19 -8.70 -6.81 20.27
N GLY A 20 -9.21 -5.59 20.41
CA GLY A 20 -8.42 -4.37 20.37
C GLY A 20 -7.35 -4.31 21.47
N ILE A 21 -7.70 -4.63 22.70
CA ILE A 21 -6.74 -4.69 23.81
C ILE A 21 -5.65 -5.73 23.56
N THR A 22 -6.02 -6.89 23.04
CA THR A 22 -5.08 -8.00 22.76
C THR A 22 -4.07 -7.58 21.70
N ILE A 23 -4.52 -7.01 20.57
CA ILE A 23 -3.60 -6.58 19.51
C ILE A 23 -2.71 -5.42 19.95
N LEU A 24 -3.24 -4.44 20.69
CA LEU A 24 -2.45 -3.32 21.19
C LEU A 24 -1.36 -3.77 22.18
N LYS A 25 -1.66 -4.74 23.06
CA LYS A 25 -0.65 -5.34 23.95
C LYS A 25 0.44 -6.04 23.12
N HIS A 26 0.04 -6.88 22.18
CA HIS A 26 0.99 -7.57 21.29
C HIS A 26 1.90 -6.61 20.55
N LEU A 27 1.35 -5.54 19.95
CA LEU A 27 2.13 -4.52 19.26
C LEU A 27 3.09 -3.80 20.20
N LYS A 28 2.67 -3.49 21.43
CA LYS A 28 3.51 -2.83 22.43
C LYS A 28 4.66 -3.73 22.90
N GLU A 29 4.38 -5.01 23.12
CA GLU A 29 5.36 -5.99 23.59
C GLU A 29 6.41 -6.33 22.52
N ASN A 30 6.05 -6.25 21.24
CA ASN A 30 6.92 -6.61 20.09
C ASN A 30 7.26 -5.41 19.21
N GLN A 31 7.17 -4.19 19.72
CA GLN A 31 7.36 -2.97 18.94
C GLN A 31 8.72 -2.86 18.27
N GLU A 32 9.79 -3.32 18.94
CA GLU A 32 11.17 -3.28 18.46
C GLU A 32 11.44 -4.25 17.29
N GLU A 33 10.55 -5.20 17.05
CA GLU A 33 10.63 -6.13 15.93
C GLU A 33 9.64 -5.73 14.82
N ILE A 34 8.38 -5.50 15.19
CA ILE A 34 7.29 -5.32 14.22
C ILE A 34 7.46 -4.02 13.42
N TYR A 35 7.65 -2.89 14.09
CA TYR A 35 7.69 -1.60 13.38
C TYR A 35 8.92 -1.43 12.50
N PRO A 36 10.16 -1.77 12.93
CA PRO A 36 11.31 -1.74 12.04
C PRO A 36 11.12 -2.61 10.80
N TYR A 37 10.60 -3.83 10.96
CA TYR A 37 10.29 -4.72 9.86
C TYR A 37 9.31 -4.09 8.86
N LEU A 38 8.20 -3.52 9.34
CA LEU A 38 7.20 -2.88 8.49
C LEU A 38 7.77 -1.67 7.73
N HIS A 39 8.63 -0.87 8.38
CA HIS A 39 9.32 0.23 7.75
C HIS A 39 10.30 -0.23 6.67
N GLU A 40 11.08 -1.26 6.97
CA GLU A 40 12.05 -1.84 6.03
C GLU A 40 11.35 -2.38 4.78
N GLN A 41 10.32 -3.22 4.96
CA GLN A 41 9.62 -3.81 3.83
C GLN A 41 8.81 -2.78 3.02
N GLY A 42 8.20 -1.80 3.68
CA GLY A 42 7.52 -0.69 2.99
C GLY A 42 8.48 0.15 2.14
N ASN A 43 9.63 0.49 2.69
CA ASN A 43 10.68 1.21 1.96
C ASN A 43 11.24 0.37 0.80
N ARG A 44 11.42 -0.93 1.01
CA ARG A 44 11.90 -1.84 -0.03
C ARG A 44 10.93 -1.87 -1.22
N ILE A 45 9.64 -2.07 -0.98
CA ILE A 45 8.61 -2.06 -2.04
C ILE A 45 8.63 -0.73 -2.78
N ALA A 46 8.61 0.40 -2.05
CA ALA A 46 8.60 1.71 -2.68
C ALA A 46 9.84 1.97 -3.54
N ASN A 47 11.03 1.64 -3.03
CA ASN A 47 12.29 1.86 -3.73
C ASN A 47 12.37 1.01 -5.01
N GLU A 48 12.08 -0.31 -4.93
CA GLU A 48 12.17 -1.20 -6.08
C GLU A 48 11.15 -0.86 -7.17
N ILE A 49 9.94 -0.43 -6.80
CA ILE A 49 8.93 -0.02 -7.76
C ILE A 49 9.31 1.33 -8.39
N ASN A 50 9.79 2.29 -7.61
CA ASN A 50 10.22 3.59 -8.13
C ASN A 50 11.44 3.46 -9.05
N GLU A 51 12.41 2.61 -8.72
CA GLU A 51 13.55 2.30 -9.57
C GLU A 51 13.10 1.66 -10.89
N PHE A 52 12.18 0.70 -10.83
CA PHE A 52 11.61 0.09 -12.03
C PHE A 52 10.87 1.11 -12.91
N CYS A 53 10.02 1.95 -12.33
CA CYS A 53 9.29 2.99 -13.07
C CYS A 53 10.27 3.97 -13.72
N SER A 54 11.26 4.46 -12.98
CA SER A 54 12.27 5.38 -13.49
C SER A 54 13.08 4.77 -14.65
N SER A 55 13.57 3.53 -14.47
CA SER A 55 14.37 2.83 -15.49
C SER A 55 13.60 2.51 -16.77
N ASN A 56 12.28 2.44 -16.69
CA ASN A 56 11.39 2.13 -17.80
C ASN A 56 10.62 3.33 -18.34
N ASN A 57 10.92 4.56 -17.89
CA ASN A 57 10.22 5.80 -18.26
C ASN A 57 8.70 5.72 -18.01
N ILE A 58 8.28 5.12 -16.92
CA ILE A 58 6.89 5.03 -16.51
C ILE A 58 6.60 6.21 -15.58
N ALA A 59 5.60 7.02 -15.95
CA ALA A 59 5.14 8.15 -15.14
C ALA A 59 4.27 7.68 -13.96
N ALA A 60 4.88 6.97 -13.02
CA ALA A 60 4.26 6.49 -11.80
C ALA A 60 5.26 6.50 -10.65
N GLN A 61 4.74 6.69 -9.44
CA GLN A 61 5.55 6.68 -8.22
C GLN A 61 4.83 6.00 -7.07
N MET A 62 5.55 5.17 -6.33
CA MET A 62 5.09 4.55 -5.10
C MET A 62 5.52 5.41 -3.93
N MET A 63 4.54 6.00 -3.25
CA MET A 63 4.76 6.70 -1.98
C MET A 63 4.52 5.75 -0.81
N ASN A 64 5.30 5.89 0.26
CA ASN A 64 5.07 5.11 1.47
C ASN A 64 5.29 5.91 2.75
N ALA A 65 4.59 5.50 3.80
CA ALA A 65 4.80 5.92 5.17
C ALA A 65 4.75 4.67 6.06
N GLY A 66 5.92 4.08 6.33
CA GLY A 66 6.01 2.78 7.01
C GLY A 66 5.31 1.69 6.20
N SER A 67 4.27 1.08 6.79
CA SER A 67 3.48 0.01 6.16
C SER A 67 2.40 0.48 5.19
N MET A 68 2.12 1.78 5.13
CA MET A 68 1.12 2.36 4.22
C MET A 68 1.79 2.73 2.90
N MET A 69 1.16 2.37 1.78
CA MET A 69 1.70 2.60 0.44
C MET A 69 0.61 3.12 -0.48
N HIS A 70 0.98 3.98 -1.41
CA HIS A 70 0.09 4.50 -2.44
C HIS A 70 0.83 4.62 -3.76
N LEU A 71 0.38 3.90 -4.79
CA LEU A 71 0.85 4.07 -6.15
C LEU A 71 0.10 5.21 -6.82
N ILE A 72 0.82 6.15 -7.39
CA ILE A 72 0.26 7.33 -8.06
C ILE A 72 0.81 7.36 -9.48
N PHE A 73 -0.10 7.42 -10.47
CA PHE A 73 0.24 7.57 -11.88
C PHE A 73 0.41 9.06 -12.21
N SER A 74 1.58 9.58 -11.92
CA SER A 74 2.01 10.95 -12.24
C SER A 74 3.52 11.01 -12.35
N GLY A 75 4.02 11.77 -13.32
CA GLY A 75 5.44 12.14 -13.42
C GLY A 75 5.80 13.42 -12.65
N ASP A 76 4.80 14.12 -12.10
CA ASP A 76 4.98 15.36 -11.36
C ASP A 76 5.33 15.10 -9.91
N THR A 77 5.96 16.07 -9.26
CA THR A 77 6.19 16.03 -7.82
C THR A 77 4.86 16.11 -7.06
N ILE A 78 4.64 15.23 -6.12
CA ILE A 78 3.45 15.18 -5.29
C ILE A 78 3.80 15.74 -3.90
N ASP A 79 3.38 16.96 -3.61
CA ASP A 79 3.60 17.63 -2.32
C ASP A 79 2.37 17.53 -1.41
N SER A 80 1.21 17.31 -1.97
CA SER A 80 -0.05 17.21 -1.21
C SER A 80 -1.05 16.26 -1.86
N ALA A 81 -2.05 15.83 -1.09
CA ALA A 81 -3.15 15.01 -1.59
C ALA A 81 -3.99 15.71 -2.69
N ARG A 82 -3.85 17.03 -2.86
CA ARG A 82 -4.53 17.78 -3.92
C ARG A 82 -3.89 17.61 -5.28
N ASP A 83 -2.62 17.22 -5.30
CA ASP A 83 -1.83 17.01 -6.52
C ASP A 83 -2.10 15.63 -7.13
N ILE A 84 -2.82 14.76 -6.39
CA ILE A 84 -3.17 13.41 -6.83
C ILE A 84 -4.40 13.49 -7.74
N GLY A 85 -4.15 13.35 -9.04
CA GLY A 85 -5.20 13.17 -10.04
C GLY A 85 -5.76 11.74 -10.03
N ARG A 86 -7.00 11.57 -10.48
CA ARG A 86 -7.55 10.24 -10.79
C ARG A 86 -7.13 9.83 -12.18
N SER A 87 -6.36 8.76 -12.30
CA SER A 87 -5.97 8.18 -13.57
C SER A 87 -6.89 7.03 -13.97
N LYS A 88 -7.26 6.97 -15.27
CA LYS A 88 -7.97 5.81 -15.82
C LYS A 88 -7.07 4.56 -15.84
N ILE A 89 -5.77 4.77 -15.96
CA ILE A 89 -4.75 3.71 -15.97
C ILE A 89 -4.73 2.96 -14.63
N GLU A 90 -4.99 3.66 -13.52
CA GLU A 90 -5.01 3.07 -12.18
C GLU A 90 -5.95 1.86 -12.09
N LYS A 91 -7.15 1.96 -12.67
CA LYS A 91 -8.12 0.87 -12.65
C LYS A 91 -7.60 -0.35 -13.41
N GLU A 92 -7.04 -0.15 -14.60
CA GLU A 92 -6.50 -1.23 -15.43
C GLU A 92 -5.30 -1.87 -14.74
N PHE A 93 -4.41 -1.07 -14.15
CA PHE A 93 -3.29 -1.56 -13.34
C PHE A 93 -3.75 -2.52 -12.22
N TYR A 94 -4.79 -2.15 -11.46
CA TYR A 94 -5.31 -3.03 -10.41
C TYR A 94 -5.97 -4.31 -10.93
N LEU A 95 -6.51 -4.31 -12.15
CA LEU A 95 -7.00 -5.53 -12.80
C LEU A 95 -5.84 -6.47 -13.15
N HIS A 96 -4.72 -5.94 -13.67
CA HIS A 96 -3.51 -6.74 -13.90
C HIS A 96 -2.93 -7.29 -12.61
N LEU A 97 -2.83 -6.48 -11.54
CA LEU A 97 -2.41 -6.95 -10.21
C LEU A 97 -3.27 -8.13 -9.73
N LEU A 98 -4.58 -8.06 -9.91
CA LEU A 98 -5.47 -9.16 -9.58
C LEU A 98 -5.15 -10.41 -10.41
N GLY A 99 -4.84 -10.25 -11.71
CA GLY A 99 -4.37 -11.31 -12.58
C GLY A 99 -3.07 -11.95 -12.09
N HIS A 100 -2.22 -11.19 -11.43
CA HIS A 100 -0.98 -11.66 -10.78
C HIS A 100 -1.16 -12.07 -9.31
N ASN A 101 -2.40 -12.34 -8.86
CA ASN A 101 -2.76 -12.80 -7.52
C ASN A 101 -2.46 -11.80 -6.39
N VAL A 102 -2.42 -10.49 -6.70
CA VAL A 102 -2.30 -9.43 -5.71
C VAL A 102 -3.57 -8.60 -5.70
N ILE A 103 -4.23 -8.53 -4.55
CA ILE A 103 -5.46 -7.76 -4.36
C ILE A 103 -5.09 -6.48 -3.60
N VAL A 104 -5.22 -5.34 -4.28
CA VAL A 104 -5.12 -4.01 -3.68
C VAL A 104 -6.42 -3.27 -3.94
N PRO A 105 -7.10 -2.75 -2.92
CA PRO A 105 -8.29 -1.94 -3.15
C PRO A 105 -7.92 -0.65 -3.92
N GLY A 106 -8.37 -0.52 -5.16
CA GLY A 106 -7.99 0.58 -6.06
C GLY A 106 -8.38 1.99 -5.64
N ILE A 107 -9.16 2.13 -4.56
CA ILE A 107 -9.59 3.42 -4.01
C ILE A 107 -9.00 3.73 -2.64
N HIS A 108 -8.17 2.83 -2.11
CA HIS A 108 -7.59 2.93 -0.78
C HIS A 108 -6.08 2.71 -0.82
N LEU A 109 -5.41 3.17 0.22
CA LEU A 109 -4.01 2.87 0.44
C LEU A 109 -3.80 1.36 0.57
N ALA A 110 -2.70 0.86 0.02
CA ALA A 110 -2.24 -0.49 0.28
C ALA A 110 -1.52 -0.56 1.63
N PHE A 111 -1.63 -1.70 2.29
CA PHE A 111 -1.00 -1.90 3.58
C PHE A 111 -0.27 -3.23 3.62
N ILE A 112 0.95 -3.23 4.14
CA ILE A 112 1.62 -4.46 4.52
C ILE A 112 1.44 -4.71 6.01
N SER A 113 1.49 -5.98 6.39
CA SER A 113 1.42 -6.43 7.78
C SER A 113 2.64 -7.29 8.11
N PHE A 114 2.87 -7.54 9.38
CA PHE A 114 3.95 -8.41 9.84
C PHE A 114 3.84 -9.87 9.34
N ALA A 115 2.65 -10.26 8.85
CA ALA A 115 2.43 -11.56 8.21
C ALA A 115 2.97 -11.64 6.77
N HIS A 116 3.17 -10.51 6.10
CA HIS A 116 3.80 -10.48 4.77
C HIS A 116 5.31 -10.66 4.95
N LYS A 117 5.77 -11.91 4.91
CA LYS A 117 7.19 -12.26 5.03
C LYS A 117 7.93 -11.90 3.73
N PRO A 118 9.29 -11.88 3.74
CA PRO A 118 10.07 -11.41 2.59
C PRO A 118 9.70 -12.08 1.26
N ASP A 119 9.40 -13.38 1.26
CA ASP A 119 8.98 -14.12 0.07
C ASP A 119 7.62 -13.66 -0.49
N ILE A 120 6.74 -13.17 0.38
CA ILE A 120 5.47 -12.56 -0.05
C ILE A 120 5.72 -11.15 -0.59
N VAL A 121 6.59 -10.40 0.05
CA VAL A 121 7.00 -9.06 -0.43
C VAL A 121 7.63 -9.16 -1.83
N ASP A 122 8.50 -10.15 -2.07
CA ASP A 122 9.07 -10.43 -3.39
C ASP A 122 8.00 -10.65 -4.44
N LYS A 123 7.01 -11.49 -4.16
CA LYS A 123 5.88 -11.75 -5.06
C LYS A 123 5.05 -10.50 -5.35
N VAL A 124 4.85 -9.64 -4.34
CA VAL A 124 4.15 -8.37 -4.52
C VAL A 124 4.92 -7.46 -5.47
N ILE A 125 6.22 -7.28 -5.26
CA ILE A 125 7.08 -6.47 -6.12
C ILE A 125 7.07 -6.98 -7.55
N ASP A 126 7.23 -8.29 -7.74
CA ASP A 126 7.17 -8.92 -9.07
C ASP A 126 5.83 -8.72 -9.75
N ALA A 127 4.72 -8.85 -9.01
CA ALA A 127 3.38 -8.61 -9.54
C ALA A 127 3.19 -7.16 -10.00
N PHE A 128 3.69 -6.19 -9.23
CA PHE A 128 3.66 -4.78 -9.64
C PHE A 128 4.45 -4.55 -10.93
N LYS A 129 5.68 -5.08 -11.03
CA LYS A 129 6.54 -4.93 -12.23
C LYS A 129 5.85 -5.54 -13.45
N LYS A 130 5.32 -6.76 -13.36
CA LYS A 130 4.57 -7.42 -14.42
C LYS A 130 3.31 -6.65 -14.83
N SER A 131 2.58 -6.11 -13.87
CA SER A 131 1.38 -5.30 -14.17
C SER A 131 1.71 -4.02 -14.95
N PHE A 132 2.88 -3.42 -14.75
CA PHE A 132 3.34 -2.33 -15.61
C PHE A 132 3.72 -2.80 -17.00
N GLU A 133 4.32 -3.99 -17.14
CA GLU A 133 4.63 -4.59 -18.45
C GLU A 133 3.34 -4.87 -19.22
N ASP A 134 2.34 -5.50 -18.57
CA ASP A 134 1.03 -5.76 -19.16
C ASP A 134 0.33 -4.47 -19.61
N LEU A 135 0.35 -3.40 -18.79
CA LEU A 135 -0.21 -2.10 -19.19
C LEU A 135 0.46 -1.54 -20.45
N ARG A 136 1.76 -1.76 -20.60
CA ARG A 136 2.50 -1.34 -21.80
C ARG A 136 2.10 -2.16 -23.01
N GLU A 137 1.95 -3.50 -22.84
CA GLU A 137 1.50 -4.38 -23.92
C GLU A 137 0.10 -4.04 -24.39
N ASP A 138 -0.78 -3.61 -23.48
CA ASP A 138 -2.14 -3.19 -23.75
C ASP A 138 -2.24 -1.74 -24.28
N GLY A 139 -1.10 -1.01 -24.37
CA GLY A 139 -1.02 0.34 -24.93
C GLY A 139 -1.50 1.46 -24.01
N TYR A 140 -1.49 1.25 -22.70
CA TYR A 140 -1.81 2.28 -21.69
C TYR A 140 -0.59 3.10 -21.26
N LEU A 141 0.62 2.59 -21.48
CA LEU A 141 1.90 3.25 -21.14
C LEU A 141 2.79 3.50 -22.36
#